data_f0c6892b0c866345f054970379fb89bb
#
_entry.id   f0c6892b0c866345f054970379fb89bb
#
_cell.length_a   1.000
_cell.length_b   1.000
_cell.length_c   1.000
_cell.angle_alpha   90.00
_cell.angle_beta   90.00
_cell.angle_gamma   90.00
#
_symmetry.space_group_name_H-M   'P 1'
#
loop_
_entity.id
_entity.type
_entity.pdbx_description
1 polymer ?
#
loop_
_entity_poly.entity_id
_entity_poly.type
_entity_poly.pdbx_seq_one_letter_code
_entity_poly.pdbx_strand_id
1 'polypeptide(L)'
;RLTGTSSEFGVQYDSLADLVSFGMAPALVMYHWALVGMKADGPLAAKLGWGAAFLYVACAALRLARFNTQVGVVDKRWFIGLNSPSSAAVMMAFVWSMNEFGFSGENLRYAATALTIACGLLMVSRIRYTSFKGDRKNERVPFWVMLLIVLFLVALLIDAPRVLLVVASAYALSGPVYWLWNKARRKPSP
;
A
#
# COMPACT_ATOMS: atom_id res chain seq x y z
N ARG A 1 -13.04 13.88 17.10
CA ARG A 1 -13.51 12.78 17.99
C ARG A 1 -13.38 13.14 19.47
N LEU A 2 -12.51 14.06 19.83
CA LEU A 2 -12.38 14.56 21.23
C LEU A 2 -13.57 15.42 21.64
N THR A 3 -14.24 16.04 20.68
CA THR A 3 -15.41 16.93 20.90
C THR A 3 -16.76 16.26 20.68
N GLY A 4 -16.80 14.96 20.33
CA GLY A 4 -18.03 14.20 20.05
C GLY A 4 -18.79 14.61 18.79
N THR A 5 -18.30 15.60 18.04
CA THR A 5 -18.92 16.09 16.80
C THR A 5 -18.26 15.45 15.57
N SER A 6 -18.82 14.36 15.09
CA SER A 6 -18.48 13.84 13.75
C SER A 6 -19.48 14.42 12.75
N SER A 7 -19.05 15.29 11.85
CA SER A 7 -19.86 15.78 10.74
C SER A 7 -19.67 14.92 9.48
N GLU A 8 -20.70 14.80 8.65
CA GLU A 8 -20.57 14.15 7.34
C GLU A 8 -19.52 14.83 6.47
N PHE A 9 -19.41 16.15 6.57
CA PHE A 9 -18.36 16.93 5.91
C PHE A 9 -16.95 16.48 6.34
N GLY A 10 -16.72 16.24 7.64
CA GLY A 10 -15.43 15.78 8.15
C GLY A 10 -15.03 14.41 7.60
N VAL A 11 -15.99 13.50 7.44
CA VAL A 11 -15.76 12.16 6.85
C VAL A 11 -15.37 12.27 5.37
N GLN A 12 -16.04 13.15 4.62
CA GLN A 12 -15.71 13.36 3.20
C GLN A 12 -14.35 14.05 3.03
N TYR A 13 -14.07 15.05 3.87
CA TYR A 13 -12.78 15.74 3.85
C TYR A 13 -11.61 14.81 4.19
N ASP A 14 -11.75 13.95 5.18
CA ASP A 14 -10.78 12.91 5.54
C ASP A 14 -10.49 11.99 4.35
N SER A 15 -11.54 11.57 3.65
CA SER A 15 -11.42 10.75 2.44
C SER A 15 -10.68 11.45 1.31
N LEU A 16 -10.93 12.74 1.09
CA LEU A 16 -10.21 13.52 0.09
C LEU A 16 -8.74 13.70 0.47
N ALA A 17 -8.46 13.99 1.75
CA ALA A 17 -7.10 14.09 2.27
C ALA A 17 -6.32 12.78 2.11
N ASP A 18 -6.96 11.65 2.39
CA ASP A 18 -6.40 10.31 2.19
C ASP A 18 -6.10 10.04 0.69
N LEU A 19 -7.00 10.44 -0.22
CA LEU A 19 -6.77 10.29 -1.65
C LEU A 19 -5.57 11.10 -2.13
N VAL A 20 -5.42 12.33 -1.65
CA VAL A 20 -4.28 13.18 -2.00
C VAL A 20 -2.99 12.59 -1.42
N SER A 21 -2.98 12.23 -0.13
CA SER A 21 -1.77 11.81 0.58
C SER A 21 -1.27 10.43 0.17
N PHE A 22 -2.18 9.46 -0.04
CA PHE A 22 -1.84 8.06 -0.31
C PHE A 22 -2.15 7.61 -1.74
N GLY A 23 -2.86 8.41 -2.51
CA GLY A 23 -3.13 8.17 -3.93
C GLY A 23 -2.28 9.08 -4.82
N MET A 24 -2.56 10.38 -4.84
CA MET A 24 -1.96 11.31 -5.79
C MET A 24 -0.47 11.56 -5.52
N ALA A 25 -0.08 11.86 -4.28
CA ALA A 25 1.30 12.20 -3.96
C ALA A 25 2.28 11.07 -4.30
N PRO A 26 2.06 9.79 -3.89
CA PRO A 26 2.93 8.68 -4.27
C PRO A 26 2.98 8.44 -5.78
N ALA A 27 1.84 8.58 -6.49
CA ALA A 27 1.79 8.43 -7.93
C ALA A 27 2.63 9.49 -8.65
N LEU A 28 2.56 10.75 -8.20
CA LEU A 28 3.34 11.85 -8.75
C LEU A 28 4.84 11.68 -8.47
N VAL A 29 5.21 11.31 -7.26
CA VAL A 29 6.62 11.03 -6.91
C VAL A 29 7.17 9.93 -7.81
N MET A 30 6.46 8.80 -7.93
CA MET A 30 6.87 7.69 -8.79
C MET A 30 6.94 8.11 -10.26
N TYR A 31 5.97 8.89 -10.74
CA TYR A 31 5.96 9.39 -12.10
C TYR A 31 7.18 10.25 -12.39
N HIS A 32 7.46 11.24 -11.56
CA HIS A 32 8.60 12.14 -11.77
C HIS A 32 9.94 11.45 -11.56
N TRP A 33 10.03 10.52 -10.63
CA TRP A 33 11.28 9.82 -10.35
C TRP A 33 11.65 8.82 -11.46
N ALA A 34 10.71 8.06 -12.00
CA ALA A 34 11.02 6.95 -12.91
C ALA A 34 10.15 6.93 -14.17
N LEU A 35 8.81 7.05 -14.06
CA LEU A 35 7.90 6.74 -15.16
C LEU A 35 7.99 7.76 -16.30
N VAL A 36 8.34 8.99 -16.01
CA VAL A 36 8.57 10.04 -17.02
C VAL A 36 9.71 9.66 -17.98
N GLY A 37 10.71 8.89 -17.51
CA GLY A 37 11.82 8.38 -18.30
C GLY A 37 11.39 7.43 -19.43
N MET A 38 10.18 6.85 -19.34
CA MET A 38 9.63 6.00 -20.42
C MET A 38 9.38 6.78 -21.72
N LYS A 39 9.37 8.12 -21.67
CA LYS A 39 9.27 8.94 -22.89
C LYS A 39 10.43 8.70 -23.86
N ALA A 40 11.61 8.33 -23.36
CA ALA A 40 12.77 8.01 -24.18
C ALA A 40 12.58 6.74 -25.02
N ASP A 41 11.68 5.84 -24.60
CA ASP A 41 11.41 4.55 -25.26
C ASP A 41 10.27 4.66 -26.30
N GLY A 42 9.77 5.86 -26.53
CA GLY A 42 8.76 6.15 -27.54
C GLY A 42 7.37 6.51 -27.00
N PRO A 43 6.44 6.90 -27.89
CA PRO A 43 5.16 7.45 -27.49
C PRO A 43 4.24 6.44 -26.81
N LEU A 44 4.34 5.15 -27.12
CA LEU A 44 3.55 4.10 -26.45
C LEU A 44 4.04 3.88 -25.01
N ALA A 45 5.35 3.83 -24.79
CA ALA A 45 5.93 3.70 -23.47
C ALA A 45 5.61 4.92 -22.59
N ALA A 46 5.66 6.13 -23.16
CA ALA A 46 5.24 7.35 -22.46
C ALA A 46 3.78 7.28 -21.97
N LYS A 47 2.86 6.78 -22.80
CA LYS A 47 1.45 6.55 -22.43
C LYS A 47 1.30 5.51 -21.33
N LEU A 48 2.10 4.44 -21.36
CA LEU A 48 2.09 3.41 -20.31
C LEU A 48 2.57 3.97 -18.96
N GLY A 49 3.64 4.77 -18.94
CA GLY A 49 4.13 5.40 -17.71
C GLY A 49 3.08 6.33 -17.08
N TRP A 50 2.47 7.22 -17.90
CA TRP A 50 1.40 8.08 -17.42
C TRP A 50 0.16 7.27 -16.99
N GLY A 51 -0.23 6.28 -17.81
CA GLY A 51 -1.37 5.40 -17.54
C GLY A 51 -1.21 4.61 -16.24
N ALA A 52 -0.01 4.15 -15.91
CA ALA A 52 0.29 3.45 -14.66
C ALA A 52 0.07 4.36 -13.43
N ALA A 53 0.58 5.61 -13.48
CA ALA A 53 0.36 6.58 -12.42
C ALA A 53 -1.12 6.91 -12.26
N PHE A 54 -1.83 7.16 -13.37
CA PHE A 54 -3.27 7.42 -13.36
C PHE A 54 -4.06 6.23 -12.83
N LEU A 55 -3.74 5.00 -13.26
CA LEU A 55 -4.38 3.78 -12.78
C LEU A 55 -4.25 3.63 -11.26
N TYR A 56 -3.07 3.92 -10.71
CA TYR A 56 -2.85 3.87 -9.27
C TYR A 56 -3.78 4.83 -8.51
N VAL A 57 -3.89 6.09 -8.96
CA VAL A 57 -4.77 7.10 -8.36
C VAL A 57 -6.23 6.67 -8.47
N ALA A 58 -6.66 6.18 -9.63
CA ALA A 58 -8.01 5.69 -9.85
C ALA A 58 -8.34 4.50 -8.93
N CYS A 59 -7.41 3.55 -8.78
CA CYS A 59 -7.57 2.42 -7.85
C CYS A 59 -7.66 2.88 -6.40
N ALA A 60 -6.87 3.89 -5.99
CA ALA A 60 -6.95 4.48 -4.65
C ALA A 60 -8.32 5.13 -4.40
N ALA A 61 -8.84 5.90 -5.37
CA ALA A 61 -10.17 6.51 -5.30
C ALA A 61 -11.28 5.45 -5.20
N LEU A 62 -11.26 4.43 -6.07
CA LEU A 62 -12.24 3.33 -6.06
C LEU A 62 -12.22 2.56 -4.73
N ARG A 63 -11.02 2.31 -4.19
CA ARG A 63 -10.87 1.66 -2.89
C ARG A 63 -11.50 2.49 -1.77
N LEU A 64 -11.26 3.79 -1.78
CA LEU A 64 -11.79 4.72 -0.77
C LEU A 64 -13.32 4.82 -0.83
N ALA A 65 -13.88 4.94 -2.04
CA ALA A 65 -15.32 4.91 -2.27
C ALA A 65 -15.94 3.59 -1.75
N ARG A 66 -15.30 2.45 -2.07
CA ARG A 66 -15.74 1.14 -1.57
C ARG A 66 -15.68 1.06 -0.04
N PHE A 67 -14.63 1.58 0.58
CA PHE A 67 -14.50 1.59 2.03
C PHE A 67 -15.62 2.39 2.68
N ASN A 68 -15.93 3.59 2.16
CA ASN A 68 -16.98 4.46 2.68
C ASN A 68 -18.38 3.81 2.58
N THR A 69 -18.66 3.06 1.52
CA THR A 69 -19.93 2.34 1.35
C THR A 69 -20.06 1.10 2.23
N GLN A 70 -18.95 0.57 2.73
CA GLN A 70 -18.92 -0.65 3.55
C GLN A 70 -18.82 -0.37 5.06
N VAL A 71 -18.70 0.88 5.47
CA VAL A 71 -18.67 1.27 6.88
C VAL A 71 -19.98 0.87 7.55
N GLY A 72 -19.91 -0.04 8.53
CA GLY A 72 -21.07 -0.55 9.27
C GLY A 72 -21.62 -1.90 8.83
N VAL A 73 -21.23 -2.43 7.66
CA VAL A 73 -21.79 -3.68 7.09
C VAL A 73 -20.80 -4.86 7.14
N VAL A 74 -19.50 -4.59 7.16
CA VAL A 74 -18.45 -5.63 7.07
C VAL A 74 -17.75 -5.87 8.41
N ASP A 75 -17.46 -7.14 8.71
CA ASP A 75 -16.70 -7.57 9.90
C ASP A 75 -15.32 -6.88 9.92
N LYS A 76 -15.03 -6.16 11.02
CA LYS A 76 -13.83 -5.34 11.23
C LYS A 76 -12.52 -6.13 11.29
N ARG A 77 -12.58 -7.45 11.22
CA ARG A 77 -11.40 -8.35 11.33
C ARG A 77 -10.56 -8.45 10.07
N TRP A 78 -11.13 -8.12 8.90
CA TRP A 78 -10.48 -8.30 7.61
C TRP A 78 -10.58 -7.04 6.76
N PHE A 79 -9.43 -6.64 6.20
CA PHE A 79 -9.43 -5.66 5.12
C PHE A 79 -9.54 -6.37 3.78
N ILE A 80 -10.39 -5.87 2.90
CA ILE A 80 -10.52 -6.35 1.53
C ILE A 80 -9.66 -5.45 0.63
N GLY A 81 -8.61 -6.03 0.03
CA GLY A 81 -7.60 -5.30 -0.74
C GLY A 81 -6.51 -4.67 0.13
N LEU A 82 -5.37 -4.33 -0.52
CA LEU A 82 -4.26 -3.63 0.12
C LEU A 82 -4.71 -2.24 0.57
N ASN A 83 -4.40 -1.83 1.80
CA ASN A 83 -4.77 -0.49 2.28
C ASN A 83 -3.92 0.59 1.58
N SER A 84 -4.48 1.81 1.35
CA SER A 84 -3.81 2.89 0.63
C SER A 84 -2.52 3.36 1.33
N PRO A 85 -2.47 3.53 2.66
CA PRO A 85 -1.22 3.87 3.35
C PRO A 85 -0.11 2.85 3.15
N SER A 86 -0.41 1.53 3.19
CA SER A 86 0.62 0.50 2.97
C SER A 86 1.09 0.45 1.52
N SER A 87 0.17 0.67 0.56
CA SER A 87 0.52 0.77 -0.85
C SER A 87 1.45 1.96 -1.12
N ALA A 88 1.13 3.12 -0.56
CA ALA A 88 1.97 4.32 -0.61
C ALA A 88 3.33 4.08 0.04
N ALA A 89 3.35 3.41 1.20
CA ALA A 89 4.59 3.07 1.90
C ALA A 89 5.52 2.17 1.07
N VAL A 90 4.98 1.17 0.35
CA VAL A 90 5.78 0.33 -0.57
C VAL A 90 6.42 1.19 -1.65
N MET A 91 5.64 2.07 -2.31
CA MET A 91 6.14 2.91 -3.40
C MET A 91 7.20 3.90 -2.90
N MET A 92 6.94 4.58 -1.78
CA MET A 92 7.87 5.59 -1.25
C MET A 92 9.14 4.95 -0.69
N ALA A 93 9.03 3.83 0.01
CA ALA A 93 10.18 3.07 0.49
C ALA A 93 11.02 2.51 -0.67
N PHE A 94 10.38 2.11 -1.78
CA PHE A 94 11.08 1.69 -2.99
C PHE A 94 11.91 2.84 -3.59
N VAL A 95 11.29 4.01 -3.80
CA VAL A 95 12.00 5.20 -4.32
C VAL A 95 13.18 5.57 -3.42
N TRP A 96 12.93 5.63 -2.11
CA TRP A 96 13.96 6.01 -1.15
C TRP A 96 15.12 5.01 -1.13
N SER A 97 14.83 3.72 -1.00
CA SER A 97 15.86 2.68 -0.99
C SER A 97 16.68 2.64 -2.29
N MET A 98 16.03 2.78 -3.45
CA MET A 98 16.74 2.75 -4.73
C MET A 98 17.66 3.95 -4.88
N ASN A 99 17.26 5.14 -4.41
CA ASN A 99 18.13 6.30 -4.38
C ASN A 99 19.34 6.10 -3.46
N GLU A 100 19.18 5.50 -2.29
CA GLU A 100 20.28 5.17 -1.38
C GLU A 100 21.26 4.15 -1.98
N PHE A 101 20.76 3.23 -2.81
CA PHE A 101 21.62 2.31 -3.58
C PHE A 101 22.29 2.96 -4.79
N GLY A 102 22.03 4.23 -5.08
CA GLY A 102 22.59 4.95 -6.22
C GLY A 102 21.93 4.61 -7.55
N PHE A 103 20.78 3.93 -7.55
CA PHE A 103 20.02 3.69 -8.78
C PHE A 103 19.19 4.91 -9.15
N SER A 104 19.31 5.33 -10.43
CA SER A 104 18.44 6.35 -10.99
C SER A 104 17.08 5.75 -11.36
N GLY A 105 16.03 6.56 -11.26
CA GLY A 105 14.69 6.15 -11.68
C GLY A 105 14.60 5.74 -13.14
N GLU A 106 15.43 6.33 -14.02
CA GLU A 106 15.49 5.97 -15.43
C GLU A 106 15.89 4.51 -15.66
N ASN A 107 16.84 3.99 -14.87
CA ASN A 107 17.26 2.58 -14.97
C ASN A 107 16.19 1.61 -14.48
N LEU A 108 15.34 2.08 -13.56
CA LEU A 108 14.30 1.28 -12.92
C LEU A 108 12.90 1.57 -13.44
N ARG A 109 12.76 2.33 -14.55
CA ARG A 109 11.44 2.78 -15.06
C ARG A 109 10.45 1.64 -15.29
N TYR A 110 10.87 0.50 -15.80
CA TYR A 110 10.00 -0.65 -16.02
C TYR A 110 9.61 -1.33 -14.70
N ALA A 111 10.55 -1.49 -13.77
CA ALA A 111 10.29 -2.06 -12.46
C ALA A 111 9.35 -1.14 -11.64
N ALA A 112 9.58 0.16 -11.68
CA ALA A 112 8.73 1.17 -11.06
C ALA A 112 7.31 1.17 -11.65
N THR A 113 7.18 1.06 -12.98
CA THR A 113 5.89 0.95 -13.66
C THR A 113 5.14 -0.31 -13.22
N ALA A 114 5.81 -1.46 -13.22
CA ALA A 114 5.22 -2.73 -12.79
C ALA A 114 4.79 -2.68 -11.32
N LEU A 115 5.61 -2.12 -10.44
CA LEU A 115 5.30 -1.93 -9.03
C LEU A 115 4.07 -1.03 -8.84
N THR A 116 4.01 0.10 -9.56
CA THR A 116 2.88 1.05 -9.49
C THR A 116 1.57 0.38 -9.91
N ILE A 117 1.58 -0.36 -11.01
CA ILE A 117 0.41 -1.12 -11.49
C ILE A 117 0.02 -2.20 -10.48
N ALA A 118 0.98 -2.98 -9.99
CA ALA A 118 0.73 -4.04 -9.02
C ALA A 118 0.11 -3.50 -7.73
N CYS A 119 0.65 -2.41 -7.17
CA CYS A 119 0.12 -1.74 -6.00
C CYS A 119 -1.32 -1.24 -6.23
N GLY A 120 -1.60 -0.62 -7.39
CA GLY A 120 -2.95 -0.19 -7.77
C GLY A 120 -3.93 -1.35 -7.82
N LEU A 121 -3.59 -2.42 -8.53
CA LEU A 121 -4.45 -3.60 -8.67
C LEU A 121 -4.67 -4.33 -7.33
N LEU A 122 -3.64 -4.40 -6.47
CA LEU A 122 -3.77 -4.99 -5.14
C LEU A 122 -4.74 -4.20 -4.25
N MET A 123 -4.81 -2.87 -4.37
CA MET A 123 -5.77 -2.05 -3.63
C MET A 123 -7.23 -2.40 -3.95
N VAL A 124 -7.55 -2.65 -5.23
CA VAL A 124 -8.91 -2.96 -5.70
C VAL A 124 -9.23 -4.45 -5.60
N SER A 125 -8.22 -5.31 -5.43
CA SER A 125 -8.38 -6.76 -5.36
C SER A 125 -9.32 -7.18 -4.23
N ARG A 126 -9.91 -8.40 -4.36
CA ARG A 126 -10.72 -9.03 -3.30
C ARG A 126 -9.89 -9.87 -2.34
N ILE A 127 -8.57 -9.70 -2.33
CA ILE A 127 -7.68 -10.42 -1.45
C ILE A 127 -7.88 -9.92 -0.02
N ARG A 128 -8.00 -10.86 0.93
CA ARG A 128 -8.17 -10.53 2.35
C ARG A 128 -6.81 -10.31 2.98
N TYR A 129 -6.65 -9.17 3.63
CA TYR A 129 -5.49 -8.85 4.44
C TYR A 129 -5.84 -8.91 5.92
N THR A 130 -4.91 -9.37 6.74
CA THR A 130 -5.10 -9.43 8.18
C THR A 130 -5.20 -8.02 8.77
N SER A 131 -6.25 -7.75 9.52
CA SER A 131 -6.36 -6.51 10.29
C SER A 131 -5.71 -6.71 11.65
N PHE A 132 -4.79 -5.81 12.04
CA PHE A 132 -4.22 -5.78 13.39
C PHE A 132 -5.23 -5.34 14.47
N LYS A 133 -6.48 -5.04 14.08
CA LYS A 133 -7.58 -4.68 14.98
C LYS A 133 -8.39 -5.90 15.44
N GLY A 134 -7.75 -7.05 15.66
CA GLY A 134 -8.38 -8.19 16.30
C GLY A 134 -8.84 -7.87 17.72
N ASP A 135 -9.89 -8.58 18.22
CA ASP A 135 -10.41 -8.47 19.58
C ASP A 135 -9.28 -8.57 20.61
N ARG A 136 -8.78 -7.44 21.05
CA ARG A 136 -7.94 -7.36 22.24
C ARG A 136 -8.84 -7.47 23.46
N LYS A 137 -9.31 -8.66 23.75
CA LYS A 137 -9.76 -8.99 25.09
C LYS A 137 -8.51 -9.08 25.96
N ASN A 138 -8.25 -8.02 26.73
CA ASN A 138 -7.43 -7.96 27.95
C ASN A 138 -6.15 -8.83 28.01
N GLU A 139 -5.44 -9.05 26.90
CA GLU A 139 -4.17 -9.76 26.95
C GLU A 139 -3.04 -8.76 27.23
N ARG A 140 -2.33 -9.00 28.31
CA ARG A 140 -1.08 -8.29 28.62
C ARG A 140 -0.13 -8.49 27.46
N VAL A 141 0.43 -7.40 26.94
CA VAL A 141 1.41 -7.45 25.84
C VAL A 141 2.62 -8.27 26.34
N PRO A 142 2.94 -9.42 25.74
CA PRO A 142 4.05 -10.24 26.20
C PRO A 142 5.39 -9.49 26.00
N PHE A 143 6.31 -9.70 26.91
CA PHE A 143 7.61 -8.99 26.94
C PHE A 143 8.38 -9.07 25.59
N TRP A 144 8.33 -10.21 24.93
CA TRP A 144 9.01 -10.38 23.63
C TRP A 144 8.48 -9.46 22.53
N VAL A 145 7.17 -9.08 22.58
CA VAL A 145 6.61 -8.11 21.63
C VAL A 145 7.18 -6.72 21.87
N MET A 146 7.38 -6.34 23.13
CA MET A 146 8.05 -5.08 23.47
C MET A 146 9.50 -5.09 22.95
N LEU A 147 10.20 -6.21 23.10
CA LEU A 147 11.58 -6.36 22.58
C LEU A 147 11.62 -6.24 21.05
N LEU A 148 10.66 -6.87 20.34
CA LEU A 148 10.54 -6.74 18.88
C LEU A 148 10.27 -5.29 18.44
N ILE A 149 9.44 -4.56 19.17
CA ILE A 149 9.18 -3.14 18.87
C ILE A 149 10.46 -2.32 19.03
N VAL A 150 11.21 -2.53 20.11
CA VAL A 150 12.48 -1.84 20.34
C VAL A 150 13.49 -2.18 19.26
N LEU A 151 13.62 -3.47 18.91
CA LEU A 151 14.53 -3.92 17.84
C LEU A 151 14.14 -3.31 16.48
N PHE A 152 12.86 -3.23 16.18
CA PHE A 152 12.35 -2.59 14.97
C PHE A 152 12.68 -1.07 14.95
N LEU A 153 12.51 -0.37 16.07
CA LEU A 153 12.87 1.04 16.18
C LEU A 153 14.37 1.26 16.01
N VAL A 154 15.22 0.40 16.60
CA VAL A 154 16.68 0.45 16.41
C VAL A 154 17.04 0.20 14.95
N ALA A 155 16.43 -0.79 14.30
CA ALA A 155 16.65 -1.07 12.88
C ALA A 155 16.27 0.13 11.99
N LEU A 156 15.16 0.82 12.29
CA LEU A 156 14.77 2.06 11.62
C LEU A 156 15.78 3.19 11.81
N LEU A 157 16.41 3.31 12.98
CA LEU A 157 17.45 4.32 13.21
C LEU A 157 18.72 4.03 12.42
N ILE A 158 19.03 2.76 12.15
CA ILE A 158 20.23 2.36 11.39
C ILE A 158 19.99 2.52 9.89
N ASP A 159 18.87 2.03 9.36
CA ASP A 159 18.60 1.99 7.91
C ASP A 159 17.08 2.05 7.65
N ALA A 160 16.50 3.23 7.80
CA ALA A 160 15.07 3.42 7.61
C ALA A 160 14.56 2.99 6.22
N PRO A 161 15.21 3.36 5.08
CA PRO A 161 14.67 3.05 3.77
C PRO A 161 14.56 1.55 3.51
N ARG A 162 15.61 0.77 3.85
CA ARG A 162 15.60 -0.68 3.63
C ARG A 162 14.62 -1.41 4.55
N VAL A 163 14.60 -1.02 5.83
CA VAL A 163 13.66 -1.61 6.81
C VAL A 163 12.22 -1.35 6.40
N LEU A 164 11.89 -0.11 6.00
CA LEU A 164 10.54 0.22 5.53
C LEU A 164 10.19 -0.53 4.25
N LEU A 165 11.12 -0.65 3.29
CA LEU A 165 10.89 -1.40 2.05
C LEU A 165 10.60 -2.87 2.35
N VAL A 166 11.39 -3.52 3.22
CA VAL A 166 11.20 -4.92 3.57
C VAL A 166 9.85 -5.14 4.27
N VAL A 167 9.54 -4.32 5.28
CA VAL A 167 8.31 -4.46 6.07
C VAL A 167 7.07 -4.18 5.21
N ALA A 168 7.07 -3.09 4.43
CA ALA A 168 5.94 -2.73 3.58
C ALA A 168 5.73 -3.75 2.46
N SER A 169 6.81 -4.24 1.83
CA SER A 169 6.75 -5.27 0.80
C SER A 169 6.28 -6.62 1.36
N ALA A 170 6.78 -7.04 2.53
CA ALA A 170 6.35 -8.25 3.20
C ALA A 170 4.84 -8.21 3.52
N TYR A 171 4.35 -7.05 4.01
CA TYR A 171 2.93 -6.87 4.25
C TYR A 171 2.11 -6.91 2.95
N ALA A 172 2.56 -6.21 1.89
CA ALA A 172 1.85 -6.20 0.61
C ALA A 172 1.80 -7.60 -0.04
N LEU A 173 2.86 -8.39 0.10
CA LEU A 173 2.94 -9.76 -0.43
C LEU A 173 2.19 -10.77 0.44
N SER A 174 1.96 -10.50 1.72
CA SER A 174 1.27 -11.42 2.63
C SER A 174 -0.14 -11.82 2.14
N GLY A 175 -0.88 -10.87 1.56
CA GLY A 175 -2.21 -11.11 1.02
C GLY A 175 -2.21 -12.08 -0.17
N PRO A 176 -1.48 -11.79 -1.27
CA PRO A 176 -1.35 -12.69 -2.41
C PRO A 176 -0.83 -14.09 -2.03
N VAL A 177 0.18 -14.17 -1.16
CA VAL A 177 0.74 -15.44 -0.69
C VAL A 177 -0.32 -16.25 0.07
N TYR A 178 -1.03 -15.63 1.00
CA TYR A 178 -2.12 -16.28 1.74
C TYR A 178 -3.25 -16.75 0.83
N TRP A 179 -3.61 -15.95 -0.17
CA TRP A 179 -4.64 -16.30 -1.15
C TRP A 179 -4.22 -17.50 -2.01
N LEU A 180 -2.96 -17.51 -2.52
CA LEU A 180 -2.41 -18.62 -3.31
C LEU A 180 -2.35 -19.90 -2.48
N TRP A 181 -1.89 -19.82 -1.22
CA TRP A 181 -1.84 -20.94 -0.31
C TRP A 181 -3.21 -21.56 -0.07
N ASN A 182 -4.22 -20.74 0.21
CA ASN A 182 -5.57 -21.23 0.41
C ASN A 182 -6.19 -21.81 -0.87
N LYS A 183 -5.87 -21.24 -2.03
CA LYS A 183 -6.31 -21.78 -3.32
C LYS A 183 -5.69 -23.14 -3.62
N ALA A 184 -4.39 -23.30 -3.31
CA ALA A 184 -3.69 -24.58 -3.50
C ALA A 184 -4.19 -25.69 -2.54
N ARG A 185 -4.67 -25.31 -1.35
CA ARG A 185 -5.23 -26.26 -0.37
C ARG A 185 -6.68 -26.65 -0.60
N ARG A 186 -7.43 -25.88 -1.39
CA ARG A 186 -8.78 -26.27 -1.80
C ARG A 186 -8.64 -27.38 -2.84
N LYS A 187 -8.70 -28.64 -2.41
CA LYS A 187 -8.90 -29.81 -3.29
C LYS A 187 -10.17 -29.55 -4.09
N PRO A 188 -10.21 -29.87 -5.39
CA PRO A 188 -11.48 -29.92 -6.12
C PRO A 188 -12.38 -30.93 -5.41
N SER A 189 -13.55 -30.49 -4.98
CA SER A 189 -14.63 -31.41 -4.61
C SER A 189 -14.98 -32.22 -5.84
N PRO A 190 -15.15 -33.56 -5.73
CA PRO A 190 -15.58 -34.42 -6.83
C PRO A 190 -16.93 -34.02 -7.38
#